data_b4e8999ae40e502fd31a59abcbf7297a
#
_entry.id   b4e8999ae40e502fd31a59abcbf7297a
#
_cell.length_a   1.000
_cell.length_b   1.000
_cell.length_c   1.000
_cell.angle_alpha   90.00
_cell.angle_beta   90.00
_cell.angle_gamma   90.00
#
_symmetry.space_group_name_H-M   'P 1'
#
loop_
_entity.id
_entity.type
_entity.pdbx_description
1 polymer ?
#
loop_
_entity_poly.entity_id
_entity_poly.type
_entity_poly.pdbx_seq_one_letter_code
_entity_poly.pdbx_strand_id
1 'polypeptide(L)'
;ASRGLGDVYKRQDLVKTDHAAMDIIDPNRRFQDRDNWVWIRDAEKNKLVVGTQCRILYQDALGRRDIALKFNDMVRKGEIGPVMLGRDHHDTGGTDSPYRETSNIYDGSNFTADMATHCFAGNAARGMSLIALHNGGGTGIGKAINGGFGLVLDGSELTDQIIRESIPWDTMVGVSRRNWARNEHSIETVAEYNKTFEGSDAITMPYIADDALIEKVFKEATAK
;
A
#
# COMPACT_ATOMS: atom_id res chain seq x y z
N ALA A 1 11.19 3.70 4.29
CA ALA A 1 10.39 2.51 4.55
C ALA A 1 8.93 2.90 4.73
N SER A 2 8.01 2.41 3.88
CA SER A 2 6.59 2.62 4.11
C SER A 2 6.20 1.76 5.31
N ARG A 3 5.70 2.41 6.32
CA ARG A 3 5.40 1.78 7.58
C ARG A 3 3.91 1.90 7.79
N GLY A 4 3.18 0.81 7.61
CA GLY A 4 1.85 0.71 8.15
C GLY A 4 2.00 0.61 9.67
N LEU A 5 1.59 1.64 10.38
CA LEU A 5 1.67 1.69 11.83
C LEU A 5 0.28 1.39 12.39
N GLY A 6 0.19 0.31 13.18
CA GLY A 6 -0.91 0.16 14.12
C GLY A 6 -0.43 0.62 15.48
N ASP A 7 -0.89 1.77 15.94
CA ASP A 7 -0.67 2.23 17.30
C ASP A 7 -1.86 1.84 18.17
N VAL A 8 -1.62 1.19 19.28
CA VAL A 8 -2.65 0.69 20.19
C VAL A 8 -2.49 1.30 21.58
N TYR A 9 -3.61 1.59 22.22
CA TYR A 9 -3.62 2.25 23.53
C TYR A 9 -3.03 1.39 24.66
N LYS A 10 -3.17 0.06 24.56
CA LYS A 10 -2.69 -0.87 25.58
C LYS A 10 -1.73 -1.90 25.00
N ARG A 11 -0.64 -2.20 25.71
CA ARG A 11 0.33 -3.23 25.29
C ARG A 11 -0.32 -4.61 25.04
N GLN A 12 -1.34 -4.95 25.81
CA GLN A 12 -2.08 -6.20 25.62
C GLN A 12 -2.80 -6.25 24.26
N ASP A 13 -3.25 -5.08 23.76
CA ASP A 13 -3.91 -4.99 22.47
C ASP A 13 -2.90 -5.21 21.33
N LEU A 14 -1.62 -4.83 21.54
CA LEU A 14 -0.56 -5.09 20.56
C LEU A 14 -0.38 -6.59 20.29
N VAL A 15 -0.38 -7.43 21.33
CA VAL A 15 -0.28 -8.88 21.18
C VAL A 15 -1.50 -9.45 20.45
N LYS A 16 -2.69 -8.94 20.74
CA LYS A 16 -3.92 -9.37 20.05
C LYS A 16 -3.90 -8.99 18.58
N THR A 17 -3.44 -7.78 18.25
CA THR A 17 -3.29 -7.35 16.84
C THR A 17 -2.20 -8.12 16.12
N ASP A 18 -1.10 -8.48 16.80
CA ASP A 18 -0.07 -9.36 16.24
C ASP A 18 -0.66 -10.71 15.82
N HIS A 19 -1.41 -11.38 16.71
CA HIS A 19 -2.06 -12.65 16.40
C HIS A 19 -3.06 -12.51 15.25
N ALA A 20 -3.92 -11.50 15.29
CA ALA A 20 -4.91 -11.25 14.23
C ALA A 20 -4.26 -10.99 12.86
N ALA A 21 -3.14 -10.29 12.83
CA ALA A 21 -2.39 -10.08 11.59
C ALA A 21 -1.75 -11.38 11.07
N MET A 22 -1.19 -12.20 11.96
CA MET A 22 -0.61 -13.50 11.61
C MET A 22 -1.65 -14.48 11.06
N ASP A 23 -2.89 -14.44 11.56
CA ASP A 23 -4.00 -15.28 11.06
C ASP A 23 -4.41 -14.92 9.62
N ILE A 24 -4.18 -13.67 9.19
CA ILE A 24 -4.52 -13.19 7.84
C ILE A 24 -3.37 -13.40 6.86
N ILE A 25 -2.13 -13.20 7.31
CA ILE A 25 -0.95 -13.32 6.46
C ILE A 25 -0.65 -14.79 6.16
N ASP A 26 -0.74 -15.18 4.89
CA ASP A 26 -0.24 -16.48 4.46
C ASP A 26 1.28 -16.44 4.23
N PRO A 27 2.09 -17.03 5.12
CA PRO A 27 3.55 -17.00 5.02
C PRO A 27 4.10 -17.79 3.83
N ASN A 28 3.27 -18.55 3.12
CA ASN A 28 3.69 -19.37 1.99
C ASN A 28 3.41 -18.70 0.64
N ARG A 29 2.64 -17.61 0.61
CA ARG A 29 2.24 -16.94 -0.62
C ARG A 29 3.42 -16.22 -1.29
N ARG A 30 4.17 -15.43 -0.51
CA ARG A 30 5.33 -14.64 -0.99
C ARG A 30 6.40 -14.57 0.08
N PHE A 31 7.65 -14.34 -0.31
CA PHE A 31 8.75 -14.17 0.64
C PHE A 31 8.50 -13.01 1.63
N GLN A 32 7.90 -11.92 1.18
CA GLN A 32 7.59 -10.76 2.01
C GLN A 32 6.46 -11.04 3.02
N ASP A 33 5.47 -11.83 2.65
CA ASP A 33 4.43 -12.28 3.59
C ASP A 33 5.05 -13.14 4.69
N ARG A 34 5.98 -14.03 4.31
CA ARG A 34 6.77 -14.80 5.28
C ARG A 34 7.59 -13.92 6.20
N ASP A 35 8.27 -12.91 5.67
CA ASP A 35 9.09 -11.99 6.46
C ASP A 35 8.23 -11.21 7.46
N ASN A 36 7.08 -10.70 7.03
CA ASN A 36 6.12 -10.04 7.92
C ASN A 36 5.63 -10.97 9.04
N TRP A 37 5.27 -12.20 8.67
CA TRP A 37 4.80 -13.19 9.62
C TRP A 37 5.87 -13.54 10.69
N VAL A 38 7.11 -13.73 10.24
CA VAL A 38 8.26 -14.00 11.14
C VAL A 38 8.54 -12.78 12.03
N TRP A 39 8.48 -11.57 11.49
CA TRP A 39 8.67 -10.33 12.25
C TRP A 39 7.66 -10.20 13.38
N ILE A 40 6.38 -10.44 13.10
CA ILE A 40 5.33 -10.35 14.10
C ILE A 40 5.53 -11.45 15.16
N ARG A 41 5.73 -12.69 14.72
CA ARG A 41 5.94 -13.85 15.62
C ARG A 41 7.06 -13.60 16.62
N ASP A 42 8.16 -13.04 16.14
CA ASP A 42 9.36 -12.84 16.96
C ASP A 42 9.45 -11.43 17.59
N ALA A 43 8.43 -10.59 17.39
CA ALA A 43 8.44 -9.19 17.80
C ALA A 43 8.63 -9.00 19.31
N GLU A 44 7.92 -9.76 20.14
CA GLU A 44 8.07 -9.70 21.59
C GLU A 44 9.46 -10.17 22.05
N LYS A 45 9.95 -11.26 21.49
CA LYS A 45 11.28 -11.79 21.76
C LYS A 45 12.38 -10.79 21.43
N ASN A 46 12.23 -10.11 20.30
CA ASN A 46 13.20 -9.15 19.79
C ASN A 46 12.94 -7.72 20.28
N LYS A 47 11.92 -7.52 21.11
CA LYS A 47 11.51 -6.19 21.64
C LYS A 47 11.29 -5.16 20.53
N LEU A 48 10.66 -5.57 19.42
CA LEU A 48 10.40 -4.73 18.27
C LEU A 48 9.20 -3.81 18.53
N VAL A 49 9.47 -2.68 19.13
CA VAL A 49 8.52 -1.58 19.34
C VAL A 49 9.11 -0.32 18.73
N VAL A 50 8.32 0.41 17.96
CA VAL A 50 8.76 1.62 17.28
C VAL A 50 8.09 2.85 17.90
N GLY A 51 8.86 3.56 18.70
CA GLY A 51 8.44 4.80 19.36
C GLY A 51 7.37 4.61 20.44
N THR A 52 6.20 4.13 20.03
CA THR A 52 5.07 3.77 20.90
C THR A 52 4.74 2.28 20.78
N GLN A 53 3.57 1.86 21.23
CA GLN A 53 3.14 0.46 21.14
C GLN A 53 2.60 0.18 19.72
N CYS A 54 3.49 0.04 18.75
CA CYS A 54 3.12 -0.16 17.34
C CYS A 54 3.97 -1.22 16.66
N ARG A 55 3.46 -1.71 15.53
CA ARG A 55 4.13 -2.64 14.61
C ARG A 55 4.19 -2.04 13.21
N ILE A 56 5.16 -2.48 12.45
CA ILE A 56 5.36 -2.11 11.06
C ILE A 56 5.20 -3.35 10.21
N LEU A 57 4.35 -3.29 9.19
CA LEU A 57 4.11 -4.36 8.25
C LEU A 57 4.23 -3.86 6.81
N TYR A 58 4.70 -4.71 5.93
CA TYR A 58 4.82 -4.45 4.48
C TYR A 58 3.88 -5.40 3.72
N GLN A 59 2.59 -5.18 3.83
CA GLN A 59 1.60 -5.97 3.11
C GLN A 59 1.17 -5.30 1.80
N ASP A 60 0.69 -6.11 0.86
CA ASP A 60 0.05 -5.62 -0.35
C ASP A 60 -1.30 -4.95 -0.06
N ALA A 61 -1.95 -4.43 -1.10
CA ALA A 61 -3.22 -3.68 -0.97
C ALA A 61 -4.32 -4.48 -0.26
N LEU A 62 -4.47 -5.75 -0.62
CA LEU A 62 -5.52 -6.61 -0.07
C LEU A 62 -5.19 -7.06 1.35
N GLY A 63 -3.96 -7.46 1.61
CA GLY A 63 -3.51 -7.83 2.95
C GLY A 63 -3.65 -6.68 3.95
N ARG A 64 -3.29 -5.45 3.55
CA ARG A 64 -3.50 -4.25 4.38
C ARG A 64 -4.98 -4.02 4.68
N ARG A 65 -5.85 -4.12 3.68
CA ARG A 65 -7.29 -3.98 3.83
C ARG A 65 -7.85 -5.01 4.81
N ASP A 66 -7.48 -6.27 4.64
CA ASP A 66 -8.05 -7.36 5.42
C ASP A 66 -7.59 -7.32 6.88
N ILE A 67 -6.33 -6.98 7.13
CA ILE A 67 -5.82 -6.73 8.49
C ILE A 67 -6.54 -5.54 9.13
N ALA A 68 -6.73 -4.43 8.40
CA ALA A 68 -7.43 -3.26 8.93
C ALA A 68 -8.89 -3.56 9.26
N LEU A 69 -9.61 -4.29 8.40
CA LEU A 69 -10.98 -4.74 8.67
C LEU A 69 -11.05 -5.65 9.90
N LYS A 70 -10.10 -6.56 10.05
CA LYS A 70 -10.04 -7.42 11.23
C LYS A 70 -9.82 -6.62 12.51
N PHE A 71 -8.94 -5.64 12.49
CA PHE A 71 -8.70 -4.79 13.65
C PHE A 71 -9.94 -3.95 13.98
N ASN A 72 -10.62 -3.39 12.96
CA ASN A 72 -11.84 -2.63 13.18
C ASN A 72 -12.98 -3.49 13.75
N ASP A 73 -13.11 -4.74 13.33
CA ASP A 73 -14.05 -5.71 13.89
C ASP A 73 -13.73 -6.04 15.37
N MET A 74 -12.44 -6.18 15.71
CA MET A 74 -12.01 -6.41 17.10
C MET A 74 -12.32 -5.21 17.99
N VAL A 75 -12.18 -3.97 17.47
CA VAL A 75 -12.59 -2.75 18.18
C VAL A 75 -14.11 -2.75 18.40
N ARG A 76 -14.90 -3.07 17.37
CA ARG A 76 -16.37 -3.17 17.42
C ARG A 76 -16.83 -4.15 18.49
N LYS A 77 -16.13 -5.27 18.63
CA LYS A 77 -16.43 -6.30 19.64
C LYS A 77 -15.91 -5.98 21.05
N GLY A 78 -15.18 -4.87 21.20
CA GLY A 78 -14.57 -4.50 22.47
C GLY A 78 -13.40 -5.41 22.89
N GLU A 79 -12.85 -6.17 21.99
CA GLU A 79 -11.68 -7.04 22.23
C GLU A 79 -10.40 -6.23 22.41
N ILE A 80 -10.29 -5.09 21.70
CA ILE A 80 -9.21 -4.12 21.78
C ILE A 80 -9.78 -2.69 21.83
N GLY A 81 -8.98 -1.73 22.25
CA GLY A 81 -9.27 -0.30 22.13
C GLY A 81 -9.10 0.19 20.69
N PRO A 82 -9.45 1.47 20.40
CA PRO A 82 -9.23 2.06 19.10
C PRO A 82 -7.77 1.94 18.63
N VAL A 83 -7.61 1.74 17.33
CA VAL A 83 -6.29 1.56 16.70
C VAL A 83 -6.06 2.71 15.72
N MET A 84 -4.88 3.30 15.73
CA MET A 84 -4.43 4.24 14.72
C MET A 84 -3.60 3.49 13.68
N LEU A 85 -4.11 3.40 12.46
CA LEU A 85 -3.34 2.97 11.30
C LEU A 85 -2.69 4.17 10.65
N GLY A 86 -1.48 3.98 10.15
CA GLY A 86 -0.80 5.01 9.39
C GLY A 86 0.19 4.42 8.40
N ARG A 87 0.62 5.23 7.48
CA ARG A 87 1.71 4.94 6.58
C ARG A 87 2.80 5.98 6.76
N ASP A 88 4.06 5.59 6.67
CA ASP A 88 5.16 6.53 6.58
C ASP A 88 4.91 7.53 5.47
N HIS A 89 5.13 8.77 5.77
CA HIS A 89 5.04 9.85 4.81
C HIS A 89 6.29 9.83 3.93
N HIS A 90 6.15 9.35 2.72
CA HIS A 90 7.21 9.34 1.70
C HIS A 90 6.56 9.45 0.33
N ASP A 91 7.36 9.45 -0.73
CA ASP A 91 6.80 9.47 -2.08
C ASP A 91 5.92 8.23 -2.33
N THR A 92 4.94 8.38 -3.19
CA THR A 92 4.00 7.29 -3.49
C THR A 92 4.65 6.11 -4.20
N GLY A 93 5.85 6.29 -4.70
CA GLY A 93 6.69 5.22 -5.18
C GLY A 93 6.99 4.18 -4.14
N GLY A 94 7.01 4.55 -2.87
CA GLY A 94 7.22 3.64 -1.78
C GLY A 94 5.99 2.87 -1.32
N THR A 95 4.82 3.05 -1.91
CA THR A 95 3.59 2.37 -1.50
C THR A 95 3.30 1.07 -2.24
N ASP A 96 4.04 0.77 -3.28
CA ASP A 96 3.87 -0.42 -4.11
C ASP A 96 4.47 -1.68 -3.47
N SER A 97 4.03 -2.00 -2.28
CA SER A 97 4.35 -3.26 -1.64
C SER A 97 3.79 -4.44 -2.46
N PRO A 98 4.51 -5.57 -2.55
CA PRO A 98 5.75 -5.91 -1.88
C PRO A 98 7.03 -5.41 -2.56
N TYR A 99 6.95 -4.83 -3.71
CA TYR A 99 8.10 -4.44 -4.56
C TYR A 99 8.38 -2.95 -4.49
N ARG A 100 8.33 -2.39 -3.30
CA ARG A 100 8.55 -0.97 -3.11
C ARG A 100 10.03 -0.63 -3.03
N GLU A 101 10.57 -0.16 -4.11
CA GLU A 101 11.96 0.28 -4.15
C GLU A 101 12.09 1.51 -5.04
N THR A 102 12.01 2.67 -4.45
CA THR A 102 12.15 3.93 -5.19
C THR A 102 13.52 4.07 -5.83
N SER A 103 14.55 3.47 -5.25
CA SER A 103 15.89 3.43 -5.84
C SER A 103 16.00 2.58 -7.09
N ASN A 104 15.12 1.60 -7.25
CA ASN A 104 15.09 0.69 -8.39
C ASN A 104 14.11 1.13 -9.49
N ILE A 105 13.56 2.34 -9.40
CA ILE A 105 12.64 2.88 -10.41
C ILE A 105 13.44 3.60 -11.46
N TYR A 106 13.45 3.07 -12.66
CA TYR A 106 14.18 3.60 -13.82
C TYR A 106 13.28 4.30 -14.84
N ASP A 107 11.98 4.35 -14.58
CA ASP A 107 10.95 4.96 -15.44
C ASP A 107 10.75 6.47 -15.20
N GLY A 108 11.48 7.06 -14.25
CA GLY A 108 11.38 8.47 -13.87
C GLY A 108 10.26 8.79 -12.88
N SER A 109 9.41 7.83 -12.52
CA SER A 109 8.26 8.08 -11.62
C SER A 109 8.65 8.52 -10.20
N ASN A 110 9.87 8.26 -9.76
CA ASN A 110 10.39 8.73 -8.49
C ASN A 110 10.69 10.24 -8.43
N PHE A 111 10.58 10.94 -9.55
CA PHE A 111 10.78 12.39 -9.65
C PHE A 111 9.47 13.18 -9.75
N THR A 112 8.33 12.51 -9.76
CA THR A 112 7.04 13.11 -10.02
C THR A 112 6.34 13.52 -8.72
N ALA A 113 6.13 14.81 -8.52
CA ALA A 113 5.36 15.35 -7.40
C ALA A 113 3.86 15.07 -7.52
N ASP A 114 3.36 14.84 -8.72
CA ASP A 114 1.96 14.55 -9.00
C ASP A 114 1.49 13.25 -8.35
N MET A 115 2.35 12.25 -8.20
CA MET A 115 2.01 11.00 -7.53
C MET A 115 1.67 11.23 -6.05
N ALA A 116 2.46 11.99 -5.32
CA ALA A 116 2.20 12.30 -3.91
C ALA A 116 0.94 13.16 -3.77
N THR A 117 0.73 14.12 -4.67
CA THR A 117 -0.47 14.96 -4.71
C THR A 117 -1.72 14.13 -5.01
N HIS A 118 -1.64 13.21 -5.96
CA HIS A 118 -2.72 12.31 -6.32
C HIS A 118 -3.10 11.39 -5.15
N CYS A 119 -2.11 10.82 -4.47
CA CYS A 119 -2.31 10.00 -3.28
C CYS A 119 -2.97 10.81 -2.15
N PHE A 120 -2.50 12.03 -1.89
CA PHE A 120 -3.08 12.94 -0.91
C PHE A 120 -4.56 13.24 -1.21
N ALA A 121 -4.86 13.67 -2.43
CA ALA A 121 -6.23 13.99 -2.85
C ALA A 121 -7.16 12.78 -2.77
N GLY A 122 -6.69 11.61 -3.21
CA GLY A 122 -7.47 10.39 -3.17
C GLY A 122 -7.76 9.89 -1.76
N ASN A 123 -6.82 9.99 -0.84
CA ASN A 123 -7.00 9.65 0.57
C ASN A 123 -7.94 10.64 1.27
N ALA A 124 -7.84 11.95 0.94
CA ALA A 124 -8.78 12.96 1.43
C ALA A 124 -10.22 12.67 0.99
N ALA A 125 -10.41 12.40 -0.30
CA ALA A 125 -11.73 12.14 -0.88
C ALA A 125 -12.39 10.87 -0.30
N ARG A 126 -11.61 9.94 0.24
CA ARG A 126 -12.08 8.68 0.81
C ARG A 126 -12.24 8.69 2.33
N GLY A 127 -12.09 9.84 2.97
CA GLY A 127 -12.41 10.01 4.38
C GLY A 127 -11.34 9.52 5.36
N MET A 128 -10.07 9.48 4.99
CA MET A 128 -8.99 9.22 5.95
C MET A 128 -9.01 10.24 7.08
N SER A 129 -8.76 9.81 8.32
CA SER A 129 -8.81 10.65 9.53
C SER A 129 -7.74 11.73 9.57
N LEU A 130 -6.58 11.44 8.98
CA LEU A 130 -5.45 12.36 8.81
C LEU A 130 -4.88 12.17 7.42
N ILE A 131 -4.55 13.27 6.77
CA ILE A 131 -3.82 13.26 5.50
C ILE A 131 -2.67 14.25 5.58
N ALA A 132 -1.58 13.95 4.90
CA ALA A 132 -0.41 14.81 4.86
C ALA A 132 0.19 14.88 3.46
N LEU A 133 0.67 16.07 3.11
CA LEU A 133 1.49 16.34 1.93
C LEU A 133 2.61 17.28 2.35
N HIS A 134 3.85 16.87 2.22
CA HIS A 134 5.00 17.64 2.70
C HIS A 134 6.28 17.23 1.96
N ASN A 135 7.38 17.93 2.21
CA ASN A 135 8.67 17.64 1.59
C ASN A 135 9.64 16.80 2.44
N GLY A 136 9.12 16.11 3.45
CA GLY A 136 9.94 15.21 4.26
C GLY A 136 10.69 15.86 5.43
N GLY A 137 10.39 17.11 5.78
CA GLY A 137 10.97 17.77 6.95
C GLY A 137 11.57 19.14 6.68
N GLY A 138 11.61 19.57 5.42
CA GLY A 138 11.97 20.93 5.03
C GLY A 138 10.75 21.79 4.71
N THR A 139 10.97 22.88 4.00
CA THR A 139 9.93 23.78 3.50
C THR A 139 9.83 23.70 1.97
N GLY A 140 8.61 23.84 1.46
CA GLY A 140 8.34 23.83 0.02
C GLY A 140 8.17 22.43 -0.56
N ILE A 141 7.80 22.40 -1.84
CA ILE A 141 7.62 21.17 -2.62
C ILE A 141 8.79 21.05 -3.59
N GLY A 142 9.41 19.87 -3.62
CA GLY A 142 10.53 19.58 -4.51
C GLY A 142 10.59 18.11 -4.88
N LYS A 143 11.77 17.62 -5.21
CA LYS A 143 12.01 16.22 -5.55
C LYS A 143 11.56 15.26 -4.45
N ALA A 144 11.65 15.65 -3.19
CA ALA A 144 11.34 14.82 -2.03
C ALA A 144 9.91 15.06 -1.49
N ILE A 145 8.95 15.32 -2.35
CA ILE A 145 7.55 15.44 -1.92
C ILE A 145 7.03 14.10 -1.40
N ASN A 146 6.35 14.16 -0.27
CA ASN A 146 5.85 12.98 0.43
C ASN A 146 4.36 13.11 0.73
N GLY A 147 3.64 12.01 0.64
CA GLY A 147 2.26 11.88 1.05
C GLY A 147 2.06 10.78 2.06
N GLY A 148 1.07 10.91 2.91
CA GLY A 148 0.74 9.88 3.89
C GLY A 148 -0.63 10.09 4.50
N PHE A 149 -1.08 9.11 5.26
CA PHE A 149 -2.37 9.13 5.94
C PHE A 149 -2.29 8.56 7.35
N GLY A 150 -3.34 8.85 8.12
CA GLY A 150 -3.71 8.15 9.33
C GLY A 150 -5.19 7.83 9.31
N LEU A 151 -5.58 6.67 9.82
CA LEU A 151 -6.96 6.23 9.94
C LEU A 151 -7.20 5.68 11.33
N VAL A 152 -8.17 6.25 12.03
CA VAL A 152 -8.63 5.74 13.33
C VAL A 152 -9.63 4.63 13.09
N LEU A 153 -9.35 3.45 13.61
CA LEU A 153 -10.27 2.33 13.67
C LEU A 153 -11.09 2.44 14.96
N ASP A 154 -12.34 2.80 14.84
CA ASP A 154 -13.27 3.06 15.94
C ASP A 154 -14.35 1.98 16.11
N GLY A 155 -14.31 0.95 15.26
CA GLY A 155 -15.28 -0.14 15.23
C GLY A 155 -16.55 0.15 14.44
N SER A 156 -16.71 1.34 13.83
CA SER A 156 -17.91 1.69 13.07
C SER A 156 -17.95 1.03 11.68
N GLU A 157 -19.17 0.91 11.13
CA GLU A 157 -19.37 0.48 9.73
C GLU A 157 -18.87 1.51 8.73
N LEU A 158 -18.91 2.79 9.08
CA LEU A 158 -18.31 3.85 8.26
C LEU A 158 -16.81 3.63 8.09
N THR A 159 -16.12 3.26 9.16
CA THR A 159 -14.70 2.95 9.10
C THR A 159 -14.42 1.71 8.25
N ASP A 160 -15.27 0.68 8.29
CA ASP A 160 -15.15 -0.46 7.37
C ASP A 160 -15.26 -0.03 5.90
N GLN A 161 -16.19 0.86 5.57
CA GLN A 161 -16.30 1.40 4.21
C GLN A 161 -15.05 2.19 3.80
N ILE A 162 -14.58 3.07 4.66
CA ILE A 162 -13.35 3.83 4.42
C ILE A 162 -12.17 2.89 4.19
N ILE A 163 -12.01 1.85 4.99
CA ILE A 163 -10.94 0.86 4.83
C ILE A 163 -11.01 0.20 3.45
N ARG A 164 -12.20 -0.25 3.02
CA ARG A 164 -12.38 -0.95 1.74
C ARG A 164 -12.02 -0.08 0.53
N GLU A 165 -12.27 1.21 0.62
CA GLU A 165 -12.04 2.14 -0.48
C GLU A 165 -10.63 2.78 -0.44
N SER A 166 -10.16 3.16 0.75
CA SER A 166 -8.97 3.99 0.90
C SER A 166 -7.68 3.18 0.95
N ILE A 167 -7.66 2.05 1.66
CA ILE A 167 -6.43 1.27 1.84
C ILE A 167 -5.94 0.68 0.50
N PRO A 168 -6.80 0.04 -0.33
CA PRO A 168 -6.39 -0.38 -1.66
C PRO A 168 -5.97 0.79 -2.56
N TRP A 169 -6.71 1.92 -2.51
CA TRP A 169 -6.35 3.11 -3.27
C TRP A 169 -4.93 3.59 -2.96
N ASP A 170 -4.60 3.77 -1.68
CA ASP A 170 -3.30 4.29 -1.25
C ASP A 170 -2.13 3.45 -1.77
N THR A 171 -2.32 2.14 -1.84
CA THR A 171 -1.30 1.22 -2.36
C THR A 171 -1.31 1.19 -3.89
N MET A 172 -2.47 0.98 -4.50
CA MET A 172 -2.58 0.70 -5.93
C MET A 172 -2.38 1.94 -6.81
N VAL A 173 -2.50 3.16 -6.28
CA VAL A 173 -2.21 4.39 -7.05
C VAL A 173 -0.75 4.43 -7.55
N GLY A 174 0.20 3.99 -6.74
CA GLY A 174 1.60 3.88 -7.15
C GLY A 174 1.86 2.66 -8.03
N VAL A 175 1.29 1.50 -7.66
CA VAL A 175 1.44 0.25 -8.41
C VAL A 175 0.87 0.38 -9.83
N SER A 176 -0.30 1.04 -9.99
CA SER A 176 -0.90 1.23 -11.32
C SER A 176 -0.01 2.06 -12.26
N ARG A 177 0.64 3.09 -11.74
CA ARG A 177 1.58 3.90 -12.53
C ARG A 177 2.80 3.10 -12.98
N ARG A 178 3.36 2.28 -12.10
CA ARG A 178 4.47 1.41 -12.45
C ARG A 178 4.10 0.28 -13.40
N ASN A 179 2.90 -0.25 -13.28
CA ASN A 179 2.34 -1.18 -14.24
C ASN A 179 2.35 -0.57 -15.66
N TRP A 180 1.89 0.67 -15.81
CA TRP A 180 1.93 1.37 -17.10
C TRP A 180 3.35 1.76 -17.55
N ALA A 181 4.28 1.94 -16.62
CA ALA A 181 5.70 2.09 -16.91
C ALA A 181 6.40 0.75 -17.22
N ARG A 182 5.65 -0.35 -17.29
CA ARG A 182 6.12 -1.71 -17.63
C ARG A 182 7.07 -2.32 -16.60
N ASN A 183 6.93 -1.93 -15.34
CA ASN A 183 7.61 -2.64 -14.27
C ASN A 183 6.97 -4.03 -14.11
N GLU A 184 7.77 -5.07 -14.25
CA GLU A 184 7.35 -6.46 -14.33
C GLU A 184 6.57 -6.89 -13.08
N HIS A 185 7.09 -6.60 -11.89
CA HIS A 185 6.43 -6.94 -10.63
C HIS A 185 5.14 -6.14 -10.39
N SER A 186 5.07 -4.92 -10.90
CA SER A 186 3.82 -4.14 -10.83
C SER A 186 2.75 -4.69 -11.77
N ILE A 187 3.14 -5.20 -12.94
CA ILE A 187 2.23 -5.90 -13.87
C ILE A 187 1.66 -7.15 -13.21
N GLU A 188 2.52 -7.98 -12.59
CA GLU A 188 2.08 -9.16 -11.85
C GLU A 188 1.12 -8.80 -10.71
N THR A 189 1.46 -7.76 -9.94
CA THR A 189 0.64 -7.29 -8.81
C THR A 189 -0.72 -6.79 -9.27
N VAL A 190 -0.78 -6.04 -10.37
CA VAL A 190 -2.05 -5.56 -10.94
C VAL A 190 -2.87 -6.73 -11.47
N ALA A 191 -2.25 -7.68 -12.16
CA ALA A 191 -2.94 -8.87 -12.65
C ALA A 191 -3.56 -9.70 -11.51
N GLU A 192 -2.85 -9.83 -10.39
CA GLU A 192 -3.36 -10.51 -9.20
C GLU A 192 -4.50 -9.72 -8.53
N TYR A 193 -4.36 -8.41 -8.41
CA TYR A 193 -5.39 -7.54 -7.86
C TYR A 193 -6.67 -7.58 -8.71
N ASN A 194 -6.56 -7.54 -10.02
CA ASN A 194 -7.70 -7.59 -10.94
C ASN A 194 -8.51 -8.90 -10.83
N LYS A 195 -7.89 -10.02 -10.45
CA LYS A 195 -8.63 -11.27 -10.21
C LYS A 195 -9.67 -11.20 -9.10
N THR A 196 -9.61 -10.18 -8.25
CA THR A 196 -10.60 -9.97 -7.19
C THR A 196 -11.88 -9.27 -7.67
N PHE A 197 -11.93 -8.85 -8.93
CA PHE A 197 -13.08 -8.18 -9.54
C PHE A 197 -13.74 -9.09 -10.58
N GLU A 198 -15.06 -9.19 -10.52
CA GLU A 198 -15.82 -9.93 -11.52
C GLU A 198 -16.17 -9.03 -12.71
N GLY A 199 -15.91 -9.51 -13.90
CA GLY A 199 -16.41 -8.96 -15.16
C GLY A 199 -15.60 -7.84 -15.81
N SER A 200 -14.70 -7.19 -15.10
CA SER A 200 -13.78 -6.20 -15.68
C SER A 200 -12.57 -5.96 -14.80
N ASP A 201 -11.45 -5.61 -15.42
CA ASP A 201 -10.26 -5.21 -14.68
C ASP A 201 -10.48 -3.85 -14.00
N ALA A 202 -10.17 -3.77 -12.70
CA ALA A 202 -10.20 -2.51 -11.96
C ALA A 202 -9.08 -1.56 -12.41
N ILE A 203 -7.95 -2.11 -12.85
CA ILE A 203 -6.78 -1.39 -13.33
C ILE A 203 -6.41 -1.93 -14.70
N THR A 204 -6.33 -1.06 -15.69
CA THR A 204 -5.95 -1.43 -17.04
C THR A 204 -4.49 -1.86 -17.13
N MET A 205 -4.21 -2.82 -18.01
CA MET A 205 -2.86 -3.34 -18.24
C MET A 205 -2.20 -2.66 -19.43
N PRO A 206 -0.86 -2.49 -19.45
CA PRO A 206 -0.17 -1.92 -20.59
C PRO A 206 -0.19 -2.87 -21.77
N TYR A 207 -0.31 -2.30 -22.97
CA TYR A 207 -0.08 -3.04 -24.20
C TYR A 207 1.42 -3.19 -24.43
N ILE A 208 1.86 -4.41 -24.69
CA ILE A 208 3.19 -4.67 -25.22
C ILE A 208 3.01 -4.73 -26.74
N ALA A 209 3.54 -3.75 -27.45
CA ALA A 209 3.54 -3.78 -28.91
C ALA A 209 4.37 -4.97 -29.39
N ASP A 210 3.82 -5.72 -30.34
CA ASP A 210 4.58 -6.77 -31.03
C ASP A 210 5.61 -6.08 -31.94
N ASP A 211 6.89 -6.27 -31.68
CA ASP A 211 7.97 -5.69 -32.47
C ASP A 211 7.86 -6.08 -33.95
N ALA A 212 7.42 -7.31 -34.24
CA ALA A 212 7.19 -7.77 -35.62
C ALA A 212 6.06 -6.98 -36.31
N LEU A 213 5.04 -6.57 -35.58
CA LEU A 213 3.96 -5.72 -36.10
C LEU A 213 4.49 -4.32 -36.40
N ILE A 214 5.30 -3.77 -35.51
CA ILE A 214 5.93 -2.44 -35.70
C ILE A 214 6.82 -2.46 -36.95
N GLU A 215 7.70 -3.44 -37.08
CA GLU A 215 8.56 -3.60 -38.25
C GLU A 215 7.75 -3.75 -39.55
N LYS A 216 6.67 -4.50 -39.53
CA LYS A 216 5.77 -4.65 -40.67
C LYS A 216 5.18 -3.31 -41.10
N VAL A 217 4.63 -2.55 -40.14
CA VAL A 217 4.03 -1.22 -40.42
C VAL A 217 5.08 -0.25 -40.96
N PHE A 218 6.29 -0.24 -40.42
CA PHE A 218 7.39 0.59 -40.96
C PHE A 218 7.78 0.21 -42.38
N LYS A 219 7.91 -1.08 -42.67
CA LYS A 219 8.22 -1.57 -44.03
C LYS A 219 7.14 -1.18 -45.05
N GLU A 220 5.87 -1.33 -44.66
CA GLU A 220 4.75 -0.93 -45.51
C GLU A 220 4.65 0.60 -45.74
N ALA A 221 4.98 1.41 -44.73
CA ALA A 221 4.99 2.86 -44.85
C ALA A 221 6.15 3.40 -45.67
N THR A 222 7.31 2.71 -45.66
CA THR A 222 8.51 3.12 -46.43
C THR A 222 8.58 2.54 -47.83
N ALA A 223 7.72 1.59 -48.17
CA ALA A 223 7.63 1.00 -49.49
C ALA A 223 6.76 1.82 -50.51
N LYS A 224 6.24 2.97 -50.08
CA LYS A 224 5.53 3.96 -50.93
C LYS A 224 6.45 5.13 -51.29
#